data_fd1a1c77bcdabef37ebc4e11c86d4ea6
#
_entry.id   fd1a1c77bcdabef37ebc4e11c86d4ea6
#
_cell.length_a   1.000
_cell.length_b   1.000
_cell.length_c   1.000
_cell.angle_alpha   90.00
_cell.angle_beta   90.00
_cell.angle_gamma   90.00
#
_symmetry.space_group_name_H-M   'P 1'
#
loop_
_entity.id
_entity.type
_entity.pdbx_description
1 polymer ?
#
loop_
_entity_poly.entity_id
_entity_poly.type
_entity_poly.pdbx_seq_one_letter_code
_entity_poly.pdbx_strand_id
1 'polypeptide(L)'
;MPIFKENMDIHKRLLYHAFVFPFLFLFIFWLVFLVERVLYTDFTVFGIFPLATKGLLGIITMPFIHADSTHLLANSVTFLVLSVLLFSNYRHIALKVFILIWLFSGVILWVIGRPSWHIGASGVIYGMAFFLFCSGLLRKKIPLVATSLVVVFLYGGMVWYMFPLGIDNHISWEGHLS
;
A
#
# COMPACT_ATOMS: atom_id res chain seq x y z
N MET A 1 -7.03 26.21 31.79
CA MET A 1 -6.07 26.47 30.71
C MET A 1 -5.00 25.37 30.47
N PRO A 2 -4.48 24.61 31.47
CA PRO A 2 -3.54 23.53 31.23
C PRO A 2 -4.13 22.35 30.46
N ILE A 3 -5.37 21.93 30.71
CA ILE A 3 -6.05 20.81 30.09
C ILE A 3 -6.24 21.00 28.58
N PHE A 4 -6.53 22.22 28.12
CA PHE A 4 -6.65 22.54 26.69
C PHE A 4 -5.31 22.43 25.95
N LYS A 5 -4.22 22.82 26.60
CA LYS A 5 -2.87 22.74 26.04
C LYS A 5 -2.39 21.30 25.94
N GLU A 6 -2.66 20.51 26.96
CA GLU A 6 -2.33 19.07 27.02
C GLU A 6 -3.10 18.27 25.95
N ASN A 7 -4.40 18.53 25.79
CA ASN A 7 -5.22 17.90 24.73
C ASN A 7 -4.74 18.29 23.33
N MET A 8 -4.33 19.55 23.14
CA MET A 8 -3.81 20.03 21.86
C MET A 8 -2.47 19.38 21.51
N ASP A 9 -1.62 19.12 22.50
CA ASP A 9 -0.34 18.44 22.30
C ASP A 9 -0.52 16.94 22.00
N ILE A 10 -1.52 16.31 22.61
CA ILE A 10 -1.90 14.93 22.29
C ILE A 10 -2.41 14.84 20.84
N HIS A 11 -3.33 15.71 20.42
CA HIS A 11 -3.84 15.71 19.05
C HIS A 11 -2.74 15.99 18.02
N LYS A 12 -1.81 16.88 18.27
CA LYS A 12 -0.66 17.14 17.39
C LYS A 12 0.24 15.91 17.25
N ARG A 13 0.57 15.22 18.36
CA ARG A 13 1.35 13.97 18.32
C ARG A 13 0.64 12.88 17.54
N LEU A 14 -0.67 12.79 17.67
CA LEU A 14 -1.47 11.78 16.98
C LEU A 14 -1.49 12.01 15.46
N LEU A 15 -1.67 13.25 15.04
CA LEU A 15 -1.57 13.66 13.64
C LEU A 15 -0.15 13.42 13.11
N TYR A 16 0.87 13.81 13.86
CA TYR A 16 2.26 13.60 13.47
C TYR A 16 2.53 12.12 13.14
N HIS A 17 2.17 11.18 14.02
CA HIS A 17 2.38 9.76 13.77
C HIS A 17 1.55 9.21 12.60
N ALA A 18 0.35 9.77 12.36
CA ALA A 18 -0.48 9.35 11.24
C ALA A 18 0.08 9.76 9.87
N PHE A 19 0.89 10.82 9.81
CA PHE A 19 1.43 11.34 8.56
C PHE A 19 2.90 11.01 8.32
N VAL A 20 3.74 10.95 9.36
CA VAL A 20 5.19 10.75 9.20
C VAL A 20 5.52 9.46 8.48
N PHE A 21 4.89 8.35 8.86
CA PHE A 21 5.14 7.06 8.25
C PHE A 21 4.73 7.02 6.76
N PRO A 22 3.48 7.44 6.37
CA PRO A 22 3.10 7.54 4.97
C PRO A 22 4.03 8.41 4.14
N PHE A 23 4.41 9.59 4.64
CA PHE A 23 5.30 10.48 3.90
C PHE A 23 6.72 9.93 3.77
N LEU A 24 7.24 9.21 4.78
CA LEU A 24 8.54 8.53 4.69
C LEU A 24 8.53 7.47 3.57
N PHE A 25 7.45 6.67 3.50
CA PHE A 25 7.31 5.66 2.43
C PHE A 25 7.20 6.32 1.05
N LEU A 26 6.40 7.36 0.91
CA LEU A 26 6.31 8.11 -0.34
C LEU A 26 7.65 8.70 -0.75
N PHE A 27 8.40 9.28 0.20
CA PHE A 27 9.74 9.79 -0.07
C PHE A 27 10.64 8.68 -0.64
N ILE A 28 10.60 7.46 -0.07
CA ILE A 28 11.38 6.32 -0.57
C ILE A 28 10.90 5.91 -1.98
N PHE A 29 9.60 5.87 -2.26
CA PHE A 29 9.07 5.57 -3.60
C PHE A 29 9.65 6.51 -4.65
N TRP A 30 9.55 7.81 -4.39
CA TRP A 30 10.05 8.83 -5.31
C TRP A 30 11.58 8.86 -5.40
N LEU A 31 12.28 8.61 -4.29
CA LEU A 31 13.74 8.52 -4.28
C LEU A 31 14.22 7.34 -5.13
N VAL A 32 13.64 6.14 -4.96
CA VAL A 32 14.01 4.95 -5.75
C VAL A 32 13.75 5.20 -7.23
N PHE A 33 12.57 5.74 -7.57
CA PHE A 33 12.23 6.07 -8.94
C PHE A 33 13.21 7.10 -9.57
N LEU A 34 13.55 8.15 -8.82
CA LEU A 34 14.51 9.16 -9.28
C LEU A 34 15.91 8.55 -9.49
N VAL A 35 16.38 7.73 -8.56
CA VAL A 35 17.70 7.05 -8.66
C VAL A 35 17.74 6.15 -9.89
N GLU A 36 16.68 5.38 -10.14
CA GLU A 36 16.57 4.52 -11.32
C GLU A 36 16.69 5.35 -12.62
N ARG A 37 16.01 6.50 -12.70
CA ARG A 37 16.05 7.40 -13.87
C ARG A 37 17.42 8.06 -14.05
N VAL A 38 18.03 8.54 -12.97
CA VAL A 38 19.34 9.22 -13.00
C VAL A 38 20.47 8.25 -13.37
N LEU A 39 20.38 7.00 -12.89
CA LEU A 39 21.41 5.98 -13.19
C LEU A 39 21.17 5.27 -14.54
N TYR A 40 20.07 5.56 -15.25
CA TYR A 40 19.68 4.85 -16.47
C TYR A 40 19.70 3.32 -16.31
N THR A 41 19.27 2.84 -15.13
CA THR A 41 19.22 1.41 -14.79
C THR A 41 17.79 0.95 -14.70
N ASP A 42 17.57 -0.37 -14.87
CA ASP A 42 16.26 -1.00 -14.70
C ASP A 42 16.22 -1.77 -13.36
N PHE A 43 15.41 -1.29 -12.42
CA PHE A 43 15.23 -1.93 -11.12
C PHE A 43 14.14 -3.01 -11.10
N THR A 44 13.51 -3.30 -12.23
CA THR A 44 12.49 -4.36 -12.35
C THR A 44 12.99 -5.71 -11.83
N VAL A 45 14.29 -5.99 -11.97
CA VAL A 45 14.93 -7.22 -11.49
C VAL A 45 14.91 -7.39 -9.96
N PHE A 46 14.62 -6.33 -9.21
CA PHE A 46 14.41 -6.36 -7.76
C PHE A 46 12.94 -6.53 -7.38
N GLY A 47 12.04 -6.68 -8.37
CA GLY A 47 10.65 -7.05 -8.17
C GLY A 47 10.48 -8.52 -7.76
N ILE A 48 9.22 -8.93 -7.60
CA ILE A 48 8.89 -10.35 -7.37
C ILE A 48 8.93 -11.08 -8.72
N PHE A 49 9.63 -12.22 -8.76
CA PHE A 49 9.50 -13.21 -9.82
C PHE A 49 8.97 -14.50 -9.18
N PRO A 50 7.70 -14.90 -9.47
CA PRO A 50 7.04 -16.00 -8.82
C PRO A 50 7.79 -17.33 -8.94
N LEU A 51 7.75 -18.10 -7.86
CA LEU A 51 8.32 -19.46 -7.74
C LEU A 51 9.83 -19.56 -8.06
N ALA A 52 10.54 -18.44 -8.12
CA ALA A 52 11.97 -18.41 -8.38
C ALA A 52 12.72 -17.73 -7.25
N THR A 53 13.89 -18.27 -6.88
CA THR A 53 14.73 -17.70 -5.80
C THR A 53 15.18 -16.28 -6.09
N LYS A 54 15.39 -15.92 -7.36
CA LYS A 54 15.73 -14.56 -7.81
C LYS A 54 14.65 -13.52 -7.46
N GLY A 55 13.39 -13.94 -7.29
CA GLY A 55 12.26 -13.08 -6.96
C GLY A 55 11.98 -12.94 -5.46
N LEU A 56 12.68 -13.66 -4.59
CA LEU A 56 12.42 -13.62 -3.14
C LEU A 56 12.72 -12.24 -2.52
N LEU A 57 13.76 -11.56 -2.98
CA LEU A 57 14.09 -10.20 -2.53
C LEU A 57 12.93 -9.25 -2.83
N GLY A 58 12.23 -9.47 -3.94
CA GLY A 58 11.08 -8.69 -4.36
C GLY A 58 9.94 -8.65 -3.34
N ILE A 59 9.81 -9.64 -2.45
CA ILE A 59 8.81 -9.61 -1.36
C ILE A 59 8.97 -8.33 -0.51
N ILE A 60 10.21 -7.87 -0.36
CA ILE A 60 10.52 -6.65 0.40
C ILE A 60 10.62 -5.43 -0.52
N THR A 61 11.21 -5.57 -1.71
CA THR A 61 11.60 -4.42 -2.54
C THR A 61 10.54 -4.00 -3.55
N MET A 62 9.62 -4.92 -3.95
CA MET A 62 8.59 -4.67 -4.96
C MET A 62 7.82 -3.36 -4.76
N PRO A 63 7.37 -2.97 -3.54
CA PRO A 63 6.54 -1.78 -3.38
C PRO A 63 7.23 -0.45 -3.70
N PHE A 64 8.56 -0.46 -3.78
CA PHE A 64 9.36 0.73 -4.05
C PHE A 64 9.66 0.95 -5.54
N ILE A 65 9.40 -0.03 -6.39
CA ILE A 65 9.77 -0.02 -7.81
C ILE A 65 8.52 0.27 -8.65
N HIS A 66 8.64 1.21 -9.59
CA HIS A 66 7.51 1.64 -10.42
C HIS A 66 7.95 1.80 -11.87
N ALA A 67 7.15 1.27 -12.80
CA ALA A 67 7.45 1.27 -14.23
C ALA A 67 7.57 2.69 -14.83
N ASP A 68 6.67 3.58 -14.41
CA ASP A 68 6.59 4.95 -14.92
C ASP A 68 6.01 5.91 -13.87
N SER A 69 6.05 7.20 -14.20
CA SER A 69 5.58 8.28 -13.32
C SER A 69 4.06 8.25 -13.08
N THR A 70 3.28 7.76 -14.03
CA THR A 70 1.81 7.65 -13.89
C THR A 70 1.47 6.56 -12.89
N HIS A 71 2.14 5.41 -13.00
CA HIS A 71 2.01 4.30 -12.05
C HIS A 71 2.44 4.72 -10.64
N LEU A 72 3.60 5.40 -10.52
CA LEU A 72 4.09 5.93 -9.25
C LEU A 72 3.12 6.93 -8.62
N LEU A 73 2.59 7.87 -9.41
CA LEU A 73 1.66 8.89 -8.91
C LEU A 73 0.35 8.27 -8.43
N ALA A 74 -0.23 7.36 -9.21
CA ALA A 74 -1.47 6.67 -8.85
C ALA A 74 -1.31 5.88 -7.55
N ASN A 75 -0.22 5.13 -7.41
CA ASN A 75 0.11 4.43 -6.16
C ASN A 75 0.36 5.40 -5.01
N SER A 76 1.06 6.51 -5.23
CA SER A 76 1.37 7.49 -4.18
C SER A 76 0.12 8.10 -3.57
N VAL A 77 -0.83 8.54 -4.39
CA VAL A 77 -2.08 9.15 -3.91
C VAL A 77 -2.89 8.14 -3.11
N THR A 78 -3.10 6.95 -3.65
CA THR A 78 -3.89 5.90 -3.00
C THR A 78 -3.22 5.40 -1.72
N PHE A 79 -1.91 5.17 -1.76
CA PHE A 79 -1.12 4.78 -0.59
C PHE A 79 -1.22 5.82 0.53
N LEU A 80 -1.08 7.11 0.21
CA LEU A 80 -1.17 8.19 1.20
C LEU A 80 -2.52 8.16 1.92
N VAL A 81 -3.61 8.13 1.18
CA VAL A 81 -4.96 8.15 1.77
C VAL A 81 -5.20 6.93 2.65
N LEU A 82 -4.94 5.72 2.14
CA LEU A 82 -5.20 4.49 2.88
C LEU A 82 -4.29 4.33 4.10
N SER A 83 -3.01 4.68 3.98
CA SER A 83 -2.09 4.62 5.11
C SER A 83 -2.44 5.64 6.19
N VAL A 84 -2.80 6.88 5.83
CA VAL A 84 -3.28 7.87 6.81
C VAL A 84 -4.54 7.35 7.53
N LEU A 85 -5.50 6.77 6.81
CA LEU A 85 -6.68 6.15 7.43
C LEU A 85 -6.29 5.00 8.37
N LEU A 86 -5.36 4.13 7.95
CA LEU A 86 -4.87 3.03 8.78
C LEU A 86 -4.20 3.55 10.07
N PHE A 87 -3.24 4.46 9.94
CA PHE A 87 -2.49 4.98 11.08
C PHE A 87 -3.32 5.88 12.00
N SER A 88 -4.35 6.55 11.49
CA SER A 88 -5.29 7.34 12.30
C SER A 88 -6.24 6.45 13.12
N ASN A 89 -6.80 5.41 12.51
CA ASN A 89 -7.83 4.58 13.14
C ASN A 89 -7.26 3.43 13.99
N TYR A 90 -6.04 2.95 13.68
CA TYR A 90 -5.45 1.74 14.28
C TYR A 90 -4.07 1.97 14.93
N ARG A 91 -3.84 3.15 15.51
CA ARG A 91 -2.55 3.67 16.02
C ARG A 91 -1.61 2.64 16.65
N HIS A 92 -2.12 1.81 17.56
CA HIS A 92 -1.30 0.86 18.32
C HIS A 92 -0.88 -0.37 17.52
N ILE A 93 -1.59 -0.69 16.45
CA ILE A 93 -1.36 -1.88 15.63
C ILE A 93 -1.10 -1.55 14.16
N ALA A 94 -1.21 -0.28 13.76
CA ALA A 94 -1.11 0.13 12.36
C ALA A 94 0.18 -0.35 11.68
N LEU A 95 1.33 -0.14 12.33
CA LEU A 95 2.62 -0.58 11.80
C LEU A 95 2.69 -2.11 11.67
N LYS A 96 2.21 -2.84 12.68
CA LYS A 96 2.16 -4.31 12.62
C LYS A 96 1.25 -4.79 11.49
N VAL A 97 0.06 -4.20 11.36
CA VAL A 97 -0.89 -4.52 10.28
C VAL A 97 -0.27 -4.21 8.93
N PHE A 98 0.34 -3.05 8.76
CA PHE A 98 1.01 -2.65 7.53
C PHE A 98 2.11 -3.64 7.12
N ILE A 99 3.01 -4.00 8.05
CA ILE A 99 4.09 -4.97 7.79
C ILE A 99 3.52 -6.34 7.41
N LEU A 100 2.47 -6.79 8.10
CA LEU A 100 1.83 -8.06 7.78
C LEU A 100 1.21 -8.03 6.38
N ILE A 101 0.46 -6.97 6.03
CA ILE A 101 -0.10 -6.81 4.69
C ILE A 101 1.01 -6.85 3.63
N TRP A 102 2.08 -6.09 3.84
CA TRP A 102 3.21 -6.05 2.92
C TRP A 102 3.83 -7.42 2.69
N LEU A 103 4.18 -8.12 3.77
CA LEU A 103 4.82 -9.43 3.68
C LEU A 103 3.86 -10.49 3.10
N PHE A 104 2.60 -10.51 3.53
CA PHE A 104 1.63 -11.48 3.03
C PHE A 104 1.30 -11.25 1.56
N SER A 105 1.10 -10.01 1.13
CA SER A 105 0.86 -9.73 -0.29
C SER A 105 2.05 -10.17 -1.14
N GLY A 106 3.28 -9.89 -0.71
CA GLY A 106 4.48 -10.33 -1.42
C GLY A 106 4.63 -11.85 -1.47
N VAL A 107 4.37 -12.54 -0.36
CA VAL A 107 4.45 -14.03 -0.31
C VAL A 107 3.35 -14.66 -1.17
N ILE A 108 2.11 -14.17 -1.07
CA ILE A 108 1.00 -14.69 -1.88
C ILE A 108 1.31 -14.50 -3.36
N LEU A 109 1.73 -13.29 -3.77
CA LEU A 109 2.10 -13.02 -5.16
C LEU A 109 3.25 -13.89 -5.64
N TRP A 110 4.25 -14.16 -4.80
CA TRP A 110 5.35 -15.06 -5.14
C TRP A 110 4.87 -16.48 -5.39
N VAL A 111 3.84 -16.95 -4.66
CA VAL A 111 3.28 -18.32 -4.79
C VAL A 111 2.36 -18.44 -6.00
N ILE A 112 1.47 -17.46 -6.24
CA ILE A 112 0.37 -17.61 -7.23
C ILE A 112 0.58 -16.79 -8.51
N GLY A 113 1.54 -15.86 -8.55
CA GLY A 113 1.75 -14.97 -9.68
C GLY A 113 2.19 -15.72 -10.94
N ARG A 114 1.93 -15.14 -12.11
CA ARG A 114 2.45 -15.64 -13.38
C ARG A 114 3.98 -15.41 -13.46
N PRO A 115 4.72 -16.19 -14.29
CA PRO A 115 6.19 -16.11 -14.40
C PRO A 115 6.63 -14.82 -15.13
N SER A 116 6.47 -13.68 -14.48
CA SER A 116 6.91 -12.35 -14.91
C SER A 116 7.42 -11.55 -13.71
N TRP A 117 8.13 -10.45 -13.96
CA TRP A 117 8.51 -9.52 -12.91
C TRP A 117 7.30 -8.69 -12.49
N HIS A 118 7.01 -8.68 -11.19
CA HIS A 118 5.94 -7.89 -10.59
C HIS A 118 6.54 -6.79 -9.73
N ILE A 119 6.10 -5.55 -9.94
CA ILE A 119 6.57 -4.33 -9.28
C ILE A 119 5.39 -3.43 -8.89
N GLY A 120 5.63 -2.51 -7.95
CA GLY A 120 4.65 -1.53 -7.51
C GLY A 120 4.06 -1.81 -6.13
N ALA A 121 3.52 -0.77 -5.51
CA ALA A 121 2.92 -0.83 -4.17
C ALA A 121 1.47 -1.35 -4.19
N SER A 122 0.92 -1.70 -5.35
CA SER A 122 -0.51 -2.00 -5.51
C SER A 122 -0.99 -3.13 -4.60
N GLY A 123 -0.25 -4.25 -4.45
CA GLY A 123 -0.62 -5.33 -3.54
C GLY A 123 -0.81 -4.86 -2.10
N VAL A 124 0.11 -4.03 -1.60
CA VAL A 124 0.00 -3.42 -0.27
C VAL A 124 -1.21 -2.48 -0.18
N ILE A 125 -1.48 -1.71 -1.21
CA ILE A 125 -2.62 -0.79 -1.32
C ILE A 125 -3.94 -1.56 -1.25
N TYR A 126 -4.09 -2.63 -2.04
CA TYR A 126 -5.27 -3.50 -2.00
C TYR A 126 -5.45 -4.17 -0.63
N GLY A 127 -4.38 -4.68 -0.04
CA GLY A 127 -4.41 -5.25 1.30
C GLY A 127 -4.85 -4.25 2.36
N MET A 128 -4.38 -3.00 2.31
CA MET A 128 -4.84 -1.93 3.22
C MET A 128 -6.32 -1.59 3.01
N ALA A 129 -6.76 -1.46 1.75
CA ALA A 129 -8.16 -1.19 1.43
C ALA A 129 -9.07 -2.30 1.95
N PHE A 130 -8.72 -3.57 1.72
CA PHE A 130 -9.45 -4.72 2.21
C PHE A 130 -9.50 -4.78 3.74
N PHE A 131 -8.36 -4.56 4.42
CA PHE A 131 -8.31 -4.52 5.88
C PHE A 131 -9.22 -3.43 6.46
N LEU A 132 -9.13 -2.20 5.94
CA LEU A 132 -9.94 -1.07 6.41
C LEU A 132 -11.43 -1.33 6.18
N PHE A 133 -11.79 -1.89 5.04
CA PHE A 133 -13.17 -2.27 4.74
C PHE A 133 -13.68 -3.35 5.70
N CYS A 134 -13.04 -4.50 5.76
CA CYS A 134 -13.48 -5.63 6.58
C CYS A 134 -13.49 -5.30 8.07
N SER A 135 -12.47 -4.62 8.57
CA SER A 135 -12.38 -4.31 10.00
C SER A 135 -13.43 -3.31 10.46
N GLY A 136 -13.85 -2.38 9.59
CA GLY A 136 -14.95 -1.46 9.90
C GLY A 136 -16.28 -2.19 10.01
N LEU A 137 -16.58 -3.09 9.07
CA LEU A 137 -17.80 -3.91 9.12
C LEU A 137 -17.86 -4.82 10.35
N LEU A 138 -16.74 -5.47 10.67
CA LEU A 138 -16.66 -6.42 11.79
C LEU A 138 -16.76 -5.74 13.15
N ARG A 139 -16.10 -4.60 13.32
CA ARG A 139 -16.05 -3.89 14.61
C ARG A 139 -17.27 -3.05 14.90
N LYS A 140 -18.08 -2.72 13.91
CA LYS A 140 -19.37 -1.97 14.02
C LYS A 140 -19.27 -0.64 14.80
N LYS A 141 -18.07 -0.06 14.91
CA LYS A 141 -17.86 1.26 15.52
C LYS A 141 -18.07 2.34 14.46
N ILE A 142 -18.87 3.36 14.75
CA ILE A 142 -19.27 4.41 13.79
C ILE A 142 -18.07 4.99 13.02
N PRO A 143 -16.92 5.39 13.63
CA PRO A 143 -15.80 5.92 12.87
C PRO A 143 -15.20 4.89 11.90
N LEU A 144 -15.17 3.62 12.26
CA LEU A 144 -14.60 2.56 11.42
C LEU A 144 -15.55 2.17 10.28
N VAL A 145 -16.85 2.18 10.54
CA VAL A 145 -17.86 2.00 9.48
C VAL A 145 -17.80 3.17 8.48
N ALA A 146 -17.68 4.40 8.96
CA ALA A 146 -17.48 5.55 8.09
C ALA A 146 -16.21 5.41 7.22
N THR A 147 -15.11 4.95 7.82
CA THR A 147 -13.87 4.65 7.07
C THR A 147 -14.10 3.57 5.99
N SER A 148 -14.83 2.49 6.31
CA SER A 148 -15.17 1.45 5.33
C SER A 148 -15.96 2.02 4.15
N LEU A 149 -16.96 2.88 4.43
CA LEU A 149 -17.76 3.53 3.38
C LEU A 149 -16.91 4.45 2.50
N VAL A 150 -16.01 5.23 3.10
CA VAL A 150 -15.06 6.06 2.35
C VAL A 150 -14.17 5.21 1.45
N VAL A 151 -13.64 4.09 1.96
CA VAL A 151 -12.82 3.16 1.16
C VAL A 151 -13.61 2.58 0.00
N VAL A 152 -14.85 2.13 0.22
CA VAL A 152 -15.72 1.61 -0.85
C VAL A 152 -16.04 2.70 -1.88
N PHE A 153 -16.36 3.90 -1.45
CA PHE A 153 -16.69 5.00 -2.34
C PHE A 153 -15.51 5.42 -3.23
N LEU A 154 -14.32 5.55 -2.64
CA LEU A 154 -13.13 6.01 -3.36
C LEU A 154 -12.46 4.88 -4.17
N TYR A 155 -12.47 3.67 -3.65
CA TYR A 155 -11.63 2.57 -4.15
C TYR A 155 -12.41 1.29 -4.51
N GLY A 156 -13.72 1.27 -4.37
CA GLY A 156 -14.54 0.10 -4.72
C GLY A 156 -14.41 -0.32 -6.18
N GLY A 157 -14.14 0.63 -7.08
CA GLY A 157 -13.84 0.33 -8.49
C GLY A 157 -12.54 -0.46 -8.70
N MET A 158 -11.61 -0.43 -7.75
CA MET A 158 -10.35 -1.21 -7.84
C MET A 158 -10.59 -2.72 -7.86
N VAL A 159 -11.72 -3.21 -7.34
CA VAL A 159 -12.06 -4.64 -7.34
C VAL A 159 -12.05 -5.23 -8.76
N TRP A 160 -12.43 -4.45 -9.76
CA TRP A 160 -12.43 -4.92 -11.15
C TRP A 160 -11.03 -5.21 -11.70
N TYR A 161 -9.99 -4.54 -11.18
CA TYR A 161 -8.59 -4.78 -11.56
C TYR A 161 -7.97 -6.01 -10.87
N MET A 162 -8.71 -6.67 -9.96
CA MET A 162 -8.31 -7.94 -9.35
C MET A 162 -8.64 -9.16 -10.23
N PHE A 163 -9.37 -8.95 -11.32
CA PHE A 163 -9.80 -10.02 -12.23
C PHE A 163 -9.23 -9.81 -13.63
N PRO A 164 -8.91 -10.89 -14.38
CA PRO A 164 -8.36 -10.82 -15.74
C PRO A 164 -9.46 -10.50 -16.79
N LEU A 165 -10.32 -9.51 -16.51
CA LEU A 165 -11.46 -9.14 -17.36
C LEU A 165 -11.05 -8.10 -18.40
N GLY A 166 -10.37 -8.52 -19.48
CA GLY A 166 -10.09 -7.65 -20.64
C GLY A 166 -9.04 -6.56 -20.39
N ILE A 167 -8.19 -6.74 -19.41
CA ILE A 167 -7.14 -5.78 -19.03
C ILE A 167 -5.86 -6.09 -19.81
N ASP A 168 -5.17 -5.03 -20.21
CA ASP A 168 -3.84 -5.08 -20.82
C ASP A 168 -2.91 -6.06 -20.08
N ASN A 169 -2.21 -6.92 -20.83
CA ASN A 169 -1.27 -7.90 -20.29
C ASN A 169 -0.10 -7.28 -19.49
N HIS A 170 0.00 -5.96 -19.46
CA HIS A 170 1.00 -5.21 -18.71
C HIS A 170 0.62 -4.99 -17.24
N ILE A 171 -0.65 -5.18 -16.85
CA ILE A 171 -1.10 -5.03 -15.46
C ILE A 171 -1.05 -6.38 -14.76
N SER A 172 -0.39 -6.42 -13.60
CA SER A 172 -0.35 -7.60 -12.74
C SER A 172 -1.62 -7.68 -11.90
N TRP A 173 -2.69 -8.27 -12.44
CA TRP A 173 -3.92 -8.51 -11.68
C TRP A 173 -3.67 -9.45 -10.49
N GLU A 174 -2.71 -10.38 -10.60
CA GLU A 174 -2.30 -11.26 -9.50
C GLU A 174 -1.72 -10.47 -8.32
N GLY A 175 -0.97 -9.39 -8.62
CA GLY A 175 -0.46 -8.47 -7.61
C GLY A 175 -1.57 -7.67 -6.91
N HIS A 176 -2.70 -7.51 -7.56
CA HIS A 176 -3.88 -6.88 -6.95
C HIS A 176 -4.71 -7.86 -6.11
N LEU A 177 -4.67 -9.15 -6.45
CA LEU A 177 -5.36 -10.21 -5.71
C LEU A 177 -4.58 -10.67 -4.46
N SER A 178 -3.27 -10.46 -4.42
CA SER A 178 -2.38 -10.86 -3.32
C SER A 178 -2.47 -9.91 -2.12
#